data_b8be1a4ec199f9e3b7465b9219a013e5
#
_entry.id   b8be1a4ec199f9e3b7465b9219a013e5
#
_cell.length_a   1.000
_cell.length_b   1.000
_cell.length_c   1.000
_cell.angle_alpha   90.00
_cell.angle_beta   90.00
_cell.angle_gamma   90.00
#
_symmetry.space_group_name_H-M   'P 1'
#
loop_
_entity.id
_entity.type
_entity.pdbx_description
1 polymer ?
#
loop_
_entity_poly.entity_id
_entity_poly.type
_entity_poly.pdbx_seq_one_letter_code
_entity_poly.pdbx_strand_id
1 'polypeptide(L)'
;MYNVLICDDQPDIVNALKIYLKSEGYQLFTAYTGKEAVEIVRDNEIHLILLDVMMPVMDGITATAKIREFSNAPIILLTAK
;
A
#
# COMPACT_ATOMS: atom_id res chain seq x y z
N MET A 1 -3.28 17.33 3.61
CA MET A 1 -2.57 16.51 2.59
C MET A 1 -2.94 15.05 2.80
N TYR A 2 -3.27 14.36 1.73
CA TYR A 2 -3.60 12.94 1.84
C TYR A 2 -2.35 12.08 1.76
N ASN A 3 -2.29 11.09 2.64
CA ASN A 3 -1.21 10.13 2.69
C ASN A 3 -1.65 8.85 1.99
N VAL A 4 -0.89 8.44 0.98
CA VAL A 4 -1.20 7.24 0.18
C VAL A 4 -0.06 6.25 0.33
N LEU A 5 -0.40 5.01 0.67
CA LEU A 5 0.56 3.93 0.72
C LEU A 5 0.46 3.10 -0.56
N ILE A 6 1.59 2.84 -1.18
CA ILE A 6 1.69 1.97 -2.35
C ILE A 6 2.51 0.75 -1.92
N CYS A 7 1.90 -0.43 -2.04
CA CYS A 7 2.58 -1.68 -1.67
C CYS A 7 2.52 -2.68 -2.81
N ASP A 8 3.68 -3.04 -3.35
CA ASP A 8 3.82 -4.02 -4.41
C ASP A 8 5.24 -4.56 -4.33
N ASP A 9 5.43 -5.86 -4.55
CA ASP A 9 6.77 -6.44 -4.47
C ASP A 9 7.61 -6.16 -5.71
N GLN A 10 7.05 -5.54 -6.73
CA GLN A 10 7.78 -5.15 -7.94
C GLN A 10 8.11 -3.66 -7.88
N PRO A 11 9.39 -3.30 -7.75
CA PRO A 11 9.78 -1.89 -7.63
C PRO A 11 9.36 -1.04 -8.82
N ASP A 12 9.33 -1.61 -10.02
CA ASP A 12 8.94 -0.86 -11.21
C ASP A 12 7.50 -0.35 -11.12
N ILE A 13 6.61 -1.18 -10.58
CA ILE A 13 5.21 -0.81 -10.42
C ILE A 13 5.09 0.28 -9.35
N VAL A 14 5.79 0.10 -8.23
CA VAL A 14 5.80 1.11 -7.17
C VAL A 14 6.28 2.44 -7.72
N ASN A 15 7.37 2.43 -8.49
CA ASN A 15 7.94 3.66 -9.03
C ASN A 15 6.99 4.34 -10.02
N ALA A 16 6.32 3.56 -10.87
CA ALA A 16 5.38 4.11 -11.84
C ALA A 16 4.21 4.80 -11.13
N LEU A 17 3.64 4.13 -10.13
CA LEU A 17 2.54 4.70 -9.36
C LEU A 17 2.99 5.94 -8.57
N LYS A 18 4.21 5.89 -8.03
CA LYS A 18 4.76 7.03 -7.29
C LYS A 18 4.85 8.27 -8.17
N ILE A 19 5.38 8.10 -9.38
CA ILE A 19 5.53 9.24 -10.29
C ILE A 19 4.16 9.83 -10.61
N TYR A 20 3.20 8.99 -10.94
CA TYR A 20 1.86 9.45 -11.29
C TYR A 20 1.19 10.17 -10.11
N LEU A 21 1.20 9.55 -8.93
CA LEU A 21 0.49 10.09 -7.78
C LEU A 21 1.19 11.29 -7.18
N LYS A 22 2.50 11.38 -7.31
CA LYS A 22 3.23 12.53 -6.81
C LYS A 22 2.78 13.82 -7.51
N SER A 23 2.49 13.73 -8.80
CA SER A 23 2.04 14.89 -9.57
C SER A 23 0.68 15.37 -9.10
N GLU A 24 -0.07 14.54 -8.36
CA GLU A 24 -1.38 14.91 -7.82
C GLU A 24 -1.29 15.53 -6.43
N GLY A 25 -0.11 15.69 -5.88
CA GLY A 25 0.08 16.38 -4.61
C GLY A 25 -0.07 15.51 -3.37
N TYR A 26 -0.15 14.19 -3.51
CA TYR A 26 -0.25 13.29 -2.36
C TYR A 26 1.11 13.09 -1.70
N GLN A 27 1.09 12.85 -0.40
CA GLN A 27 2.28 12.37 0.30
C GLN A 27 2.31 10.86 0.18
N LEU A 28 3.41 10.31 -0.33
CA LEU A 28 3.49 8.91 -0.69
C LEU A 28 4.38 8.12 0.27
N PHE A 29 3.88 6.95 0.65
CA PHE A 29 4.62 5.95 1.41
C PHE A 29 4.72 4.71 0.53
N THR A 30 5.84 4.01 0.61
CA THR A 30 6.04 2.83 -0.22
C THR A 30 6.43 1.64 0.64
N ALA A 31 5.94 0.46 0.25
CA ALA A 31 6.28 -0.80 0.88
C ALA A 31 6.44 -1.85 -0.21
N TYR A 32 7.31 -2.81 0.03
CA TYR A 32 7.58 -3.88 -0.93
C TYR A 32 7.15 -5.24 -0.40
N THR A 33 6.65 -5.29 0.83
CA THR A 33 6.14 -6.51 1.43
C THR A 33 4.88 -6.21 2.23
N GLY A 34 4.07 -7.24 2.46
CA GLY A 34 2.88 -7.08 3.28
C GLY A 34 3.20 -6.65 4.70
N LYS A 35 4.30 -7.18 5.24
CA LYS A 35 4.71 -6.81 6.60
C LYS A 35 5.04 -5.32 6.70
N GLU A 36 5.79 -4.80 5.73
CA GLU A 36 6.10 -3.37 5.70
C GLU A 36 4.84 -2.53 5.61
N ALA A 37 3.89 -2.96 4.77
CA ALA A 37 2.63 -2.24 4.61
C ALA A 37 1.87 -2.15 5.93
N VAL A 38 1.77 -3.27 6.64
CA VAL A 38 1.08 -3.31 7.93
C VAL A 38 1.76 -2.34 8.91
N GLU A 39 3.08 -2.36 8.97
CA GLU A 39 3.82 -1.51 9.88
C GLU A 39 3.64 -0.03 9.56
N ILE A 40 3.66 0.33 8.28
CA ILE A 40 3.50 1.72 7.86
C ILE A 40 2.11 2.23 8.24
N VAL A 41 1.08 1.42 8.00
CA VAL A 41 -0.28 1.84 8.33
C VAL A 41 -0.47 1.96 9.84
N ARG A 42 0.17 1.06 10.61
CA ARG A 42 0.08 1.13 12.06
C ARG A 42 0.74 2.39 12.61
N ASP A 43 1.88 2.79 12.03
CA ASP A 43 2.71 3.84 12.59
C ASP A 43 2.45 5.22 11.98
N ASN A 44 1.62 5.32 10.95
CA ASN A 44 1.35 6.57 10.25
C ASN A 44 -0.13 6.69 9.95
N GLU A 45 -0.58 7.93 9.78
CA GLU A 45 -1.96 8.15 9.34
C GLU A 45 -2.01 7.99 7.82
N ILE A 46 -2.58 6.88 7.37
CA ILE A 46 -2.70 6.58 5.94
C ILE A 46 -4.15 6.72 5.53
N HIS A 47 -4.40 7.43 4.44
CA HIS A 47 -5.76 7.73 3.98
C HIS A 47 -6.22 6.85 2.83
N LEU A 48 -5.29 6.25 2.10
CA LEU A 48 -5.60 5.35 0.98
C LEU A 48 -4.45 4.36 0.83
N ILE A 49 -4.79 3.10 0.60
CA ILE A 49 -3.80 2.04 0.45
C ILE A 49 -3.99 1.36 -0.90
N LEU A 50 -2.94 1.35 -1.71
CA LEU A 50 -2.89 0.58 -2.95
C LEU A 50 -2.04 -0.64 -2.66
N LEU A 51 -2.62 -1.83 -2.75
CA LEU A 51 -2.01 -3.03 -2.20
C LEU A 51 -2.09 -4.18 -3.19
N ASP A 52 -0.93 -4.71 -3.57
CA ASP A 52 -0.83 -5.86 -4.45
C ASP A 52 -1.38 -7.10 -3.74
N VAL A 53 -2.19 -7.88 -4.47
CA VAL A 53 -2.73 -9.14 -3.94
C VAL A 53 -1.66 -10.22 -3.94
N MET A 54 -0.87 -10.30 -4.99
CA MET A 54 0.04 -11.42 -5.23
C MET A 54 1.45 -11.10 -4.74
N MET A 55 1.68 -11.25 -3.44
CA MET A 55 3.00 -11.05 -2.86
C MET A 55 3.43 -12.30 -2.10
N PRO A 56 4.75 -12.59 -2.08
CA PRO A 56 5.23 -13.73 -1.31
C PRO A 56 5.10 -13.49 0.19
N VAL A 57 5.04 -14.55 0.95
CA VAL A 57 5.00 -14.61 2.41
C VAL A 57 3.69 -14.07 2.95
N MET A 58 3.37 -12.80 2.73
CA MET A 58 2.11 -12.24 3.16
C MET A 58 1.45 -11.56 1.97
N ASP A 59 0.40 -12.18 1.44
CA ASP A 59 -0.31 -11.63 0.29
C ASP A 59 -1.19 -10.44 0.70
N GLY A 60 -1.78 -9.77 -0.30
CA GLY A 60 -2.58 -8.59 -0.06
C GLY A 60 -3.83 -8.85 0.75
N ILE A 61 -4.43 -10.03 0.62
CA ILE A 61 -5.63 -10.38 1.38
C ILE A 61 -5.28 -10.52 2.86
N THR A 62 -4.19 -11.21 3.16
CA THR A 62 -3.73 -11.38 4.54
C THR A 62 -3.33 -10.03 5.14
N ALA A 63 -2.61 -9.21 4.36
CA ALA A 63 -2.22 -7.88 4.83
C ALA A 63 -3.44 -7.02 5.12
N THR A 64 -4.46 -7.08 4.26
CA THR A 64 -5.70 -6.35 4.47
C THR A 64 -6.34 -6.73 5.80
N ALA A 65 -6.43 -8.03 6.08
CA ALA A 65 -7.03 -8.49 7.33
C ALA A 65 -6.28 -7.93 8.54
N LYS A 66 -4.94 -7.91 8.48
CA LYS A 66 -4.14 -7.36 9.58
C LYS A 66 -4.34 -5.84 9.71
N ILE A 67 -4.36 -5.14 8.60
CA ILE A 67 -4.55 -3.69 8.61
C ILE A 67 -5.91 -3.33 9.20
N ARG A 68 -6.94 -4.10 8.90
CA ARG A 68 -8.30 -3.83 9.40
C ARG A 68 -8.42 -3.95 10.91
N GLU A 69 -7.44 -4.53 11.60
CA GLU A 69 -7.45 -4.58 13.05
C GLU A 69 -7.29 -3.19 13.67
N PHE A 70 -6.72 -2.24 12.93
CA PHE A 70 -6.46 -0.91 13.50
C PHE A 70 -6.69 0.25 12.53
N SER A 71 -7.16 -0.01 11.31
CA SER A 71 -7.37 1.06 10.35
C SER A 71 -8.57 0.75 9.45
N ASN A 72 -9.35 1.78 9.14
CA ASN A 72 -10.45 1.69 8.20
C ASN A 72 -10.13 2.41 6.88
N ALA A 73 -8.88 2.73 6.62
CA ALA A 73 -8.50 3.40 5.40
C ALA A 73 -8.92 2.57 4.18
N PRO A 74 -9.45 3.19 3.14
CA PRO A 74 -9.81 2.46 1.92
C PRO A 74 -8.61 1.73 1.34
N ILE A 75 -8.85 0.51 0.88
CA ILE A 75 -7.82 -0.32 0.27
C ILE A 75 -8.27 -0.67 -1.15
N ILE A 76 -7.42 -0.36 -2.12
CA ILE A 76 -7.63 -0.78 -3.51
C ILE A 76 -6.64 -1.89 -3.77
N LEU A 77 -7.16 -3.08 -4.07
CA LEU A 77 -6.31 -4.22 -4.35
C LEU A 77 -5.89 -4.22 -5.81
N LEU A 78 -4.58 -4.34 -6.02
CA LEU A 78 -4.01 -4.39 -7.35
C LEU A 78 -3.84 -5.84 -7.74
N THR A 79 -4.56 -6.28 -8.76
CA THR A 79 -4.47 -7.67 -9.19
C THR A 79 -3.38 -7.81 -10.23
N ALA A 80 -2.64 -8.88 -10.14
CA ALA A 80 -1.65 -9.20 -11.15
C ALA A 80 -2.40 -9.60 -12.41
N LYS A 81 -2.04 -9.00 -13.47
CA LYS A 81 -2.59 -9.25 -14.78
C LYS A 81 -3.09 -10.67 -15.02
#